data_abee0e59d8ca4dcb4d9df07d22b8d3cc
#
_entry.id   abee0e59d8ca4dcb4d9df07d22b8d3cc
#
_cell.length_a   1.000
_cell.length_b   1.000
_cell.length_c   1.000
_cell.angle_alpha   90.00
_cell.angle_beta   90.00
_cell.angle_gamma   90.00
#
_symmetry.space_group_name_H-M   'P 1'
#
loop_
_entity.id
_entity.type
_entity.pdbx_description
1 polymer ?
#
loop_
_entity_poly.entity_id
_entity_poly.type
_entity_poly.pdbx_seq_one_letter_code
_entity_poly.pdbx_strand_id
1 'polypeptide(L)'
;HTEDADVDPRLAVRTAFAEVLTQHGFPDTLVLSRERAGEVFHERRLEILDHLAEHDPESVRALAKAVGHDKGVVSRDLQALARLDVVEYVDDGRAKAPRLAHDHVAVEPVV
;
A
#
# COMPACT_ATOMS: atom_id res chain seq x y z
N HIS A 1 5.25 -27.90 17.57
CA HIS A 1 3.86 -28.06 17.29
C HIS A 1 3.53 -27.58 15.87
N THR A 2 2.72 -28.33 15.14
CA THR A 2 2.46 -28.02 13.74
C THR A 2 1.78 -26.67 13.54
N GLU A 3 0.97 -26.23 14.47
CA GLU A 3 0.30 -24.95 14.39
C GLU A 3 1.27 -23.79 14.46
N ASP A 4 2.32 -23.94 15.26
CA ASP A 4 3.33 -22.88 15.43
C ASP A 4 4.17 -22.70 14.17
N ALA A 5 4.27 -23.74 13.33
CA ALA A 5 5.05 -23.67 12.10
C ALA A 5 4.42 -22.74 11.07
N ASP A 6 3.11 -22.49 11.16
CA ASP A 6 2.39 -21.62 10.23
C ASP A 6 2.31 -20.17 10.72
N VAL A 7 2.78 -19.89 11.92
CA VAL A 7 2.74 -18.56 12.50
C VAL A 7 3.99 -17.79 12.10
N ASP A 8 3.79 -16.63 11.47
CA ASP A 8 4.89 -15.72 11.18
C ASP A 8 5.39 -15.11 12.50
N PRO A 9 6.62 -15.39 12.93
CA PRO A 9 7.12 -14.88 14.20
C PRO A 9 7.23 -13.35 14.25
N ARG A 10 7.24 -12.70 13.10
CA ARG A 10 7.33 -11.24 13.05
C ARG A 10 5.97 -10.56 13.03
N LEU A 11 4.88 -11.34 12.97
CA LEU A 11 3.53 -10.77 13.00
C LEU A 11 3.29 -9.97 14.29
N ALA A 12 3.71 -10.51 15.43
CA ALA A 12 3.58 -9.81 16.70
C ALA A 12 4.35 -8.48 16.73
N VAL A 13 5.52 -8.46 16.10
CA VAL A 13 6.32 -7.24 15.98
C VAL A 13 5.57 -6.20 15.15
N ARG A 14 5.00 -6.60 14.00
CA ARG A 14 4.26 -5.68 13.14
C ARG A 14 3.02 -5.14 13.85
N THR A 15 2.30 -5.99 14.57
CA THR A 15 1.10 -5.59 15.31
C THR A 15 1.44 -4.59 16.42
N ALA A 16 2.48 -4.87 17.19
CA ALA A 16 2.93 -3.98 18.25
C ALA A 16 3.41 -2.64 17.69
N PHE A 17 4.12 -2.66 16.57
CA PHE A 17 4.58 -1.43 15.94
C PHE A 17 3.42 -0.58 15.45
N ALA A 18 2.40 -1.21 14.84
CA ALA A 18 1.21 -0.49 14.40
C ALA A 18 0.50 0.19 15.57
N GLU A 19 0.42 -0.47 16.71
CA GLU A 19 -0.17 0.12 17.92
C GLU A 19 0.63 1.34 18.42
N VAL A 20 1.95 1.24 18.42
CA VAL A 20 2.82 2.36 18.80
C VAL A 20 2.59 3.54 17.85
N LEU A 21 2.54 3.27 16.56
CA LEU A 21 2.30 4.32 15.57
C LEU A 21 0.94 4.98 15.78
N THR A 22 -0.10 4.20 16.06
CA THR A 22 -1.42 4.75 16.36
C THR A 22 -1.38 5.68 17.56
N GLN A 23 -0.67 5.30 18.61
CA GLN A 23 -0.54 6.10 19.84
C GLN A 23 0.22 7.41 19.60
N HIS A 24 1.06 7.45 18.58
CA HIS A 24 1.90 8.60 18.27
C HIS A 24 1.43 9.41 17.06
N GLY A 25 0.17 9.29 16.69
CA GLY A 25 -0.43 10.14 15.66
C GLY A 25 -0.45 9.57 14.26
N PHE A 26 -0.19 8.25 14.12
CA PHE A 26 -0.23 7.57 12.83
C PHE A 26 -1.24 6.42 12.84
N PRO A 27 -2.54 6.73 13.00
CA PRO A 27 -3.57 5.68 12.96
C PRO A 27 -3.70 5.11 11.55
N ASP A 28 -4.33 3.95 11.46
CA ASP A 28 -4.55 3.27 10.18
C ASP A 28 -3.25 3.10 9.39
N THR A 29 -2.23 2.53 10.04
CA THR A 29 -0.97 2.24 9.38
C THR A 29 -0.90 0.77 9.02
N LEU A 30 -0.73 0.49 7.73
CA LEU A 30 -0.40 -0.85 7.27
C LEU A 30 1.10 -1.06 7.46
N VAL A 31 1.49 -2.01 8.29
CA VAL A 31 2.89 -2.35 8.52
C VAL A 31 3.24 -3.56 7.65
N LEU A 32 4.06 -3.34 6.65
CA LEU A 32 4.47 -4.38 5.71
C LEU A 32 5.61 -5.22 6.29
N SER A 33 5.60 -6.51 5.96
CA SER A 33 6.78 -7.34 6.17
C SER A 33 7.91 -6.83 5.28
N ARG A 34 9.16 -7.14 5.63
CA ARG A 34 10.30 -6.71 4.81
C ARG A 34 10.27 -7.28 3.41
N GLU A 35 9.72 -8.49 3.25
CA GLU A 35 9.56 -9.11 1.93
C GLU A 35 8.58 -8.33 1.05
N ARG A 36 7.43 -7.94 1.62
CA ARG A 36 6.42 -7.17 0.88
C ARG A 36 6.89 -5.75 0.61
N ALA A 37 7.67 -5.18 1.54
CA ALA A 37 8.21 -3.85 1.36
C ALA A 37 9.07 -3.74 0.10
N GLY A 38 9.80 -4.79 -0.24
CA GLY A 38 10.60 -4.83 -1.45
C GLY A 38 9.78 -4.72 -2.73
N GLU A 39 8.51 -5.10 -2.70
CA GLU A 39 7.61 -4.97 -3.85
C GLU A 39 6.97 -3.60 -3.95
N VAL A 40 6.92 -2.86 -2.85
CA VAL A 40 6.28 -1.53 -2.79
C VAL A 40 7.28 -0.41 -3.00
N PHE A 41 8.43 -0.47 -2.33
CA PHE A 41 9.37 0.64 -2.26
C PHE A 41 10.33 0.65 -3.44
N HIS A 42 9.81 0.95 -4.64
CA HIS A 42 10.63 1.31 -5.78
C HIS A 42 9.99 2.51 -6.48
N GLU A 43 10.80 3.19 -7.24
CA GLU A 43 10.56 4.56 -7.69
C GLU A 43 9.17 4.80 -8.28
N ARG A 44 8.79 4.01 -9.28
CA ARG A 44 7.51 4.25 -9.97
C ARG A 44 6.31 4.04 -9.05
N ARG A 45 6.36 3.00 -8.19
CA ARG A 45 5.25 2.72 -7.27
C ARG A 45 5.14 3.78 -6.19
N LEU A 46 6.28 4.29 -5.71
CA LEU A 46 6.27 5.40 -4.76
C LEU A 46 5.70 6.68 -5.38
N GLU A 47 6.00 6.96 -6.65
CA GLU A 47 5.38 8.09 -7.35
C GLU A 47 3.85 7.96 -7.37
N ILE A 48 3.35 6.77 -7.65
CA ILE A 48 1.91 6.50 -7.65
C ILE A 48 1.32 6.74 -6.26
N LEU A 49 1.95 6.21 -5.23
CA LEU A 49 1.47 6.34 -3.85
C LEU A 49 1.53 7.80 -3.37
N ASP A 50 2.58 8.52 -3.70
CA ASP A 50 2.70 9.94 -3.35
C ASP A 50 1.59 10.76 -4.01
N HIS A 51 1.27 10.46 -5.26
CA HIS A 51 0.17 11.14 -5.94
C HIS A 51 -1.17 10.83 -5.27
N LEU A 52 -1.41 9.55 -4.93
CA LEU A 52 -2.66 9.14 -4.28
C LEU A 52 -2.80 9.70 -2.87
N ALA A 53 -1.70 10.03 -2.21
CA ALA A 53 -1.73 10.65 -0.88
C ALA A 53 -2.33 12.06 -0.92
N GLU A 54 -2.26 12.75 -2.06
CA GLU A 54 -2.69 14.13 -2.18
C GLU A 54 -3.82 14.36 -3.18
N HIS A 55 -4.16 13.35 -4.01
CA HIS A 55 -5.14 13.50 -5.07
C HIS A 55 -6.04 12.28 -5.16
N ASP A 56 -7.24 12.49 -5.68
CA ASP A 56 -8.23 11.45 -5.90
C ASP A 56 -8.50 11.32 -7.40
N PRO A 57 -7.62 10.66 -8.18
CA PRO A 57 -7.85 10.51 -9.61
C PRO A 57 -9.14 9.73 -9.88
N GLU A 58 -9.88 10.14 -10.91
CA GLU A 58 -11.16 9.55 -11.23
C GLU A 58 -11.06 8.19 -11.93
N SER A 59 -9.86 7.82 -12.38
CA SER A 59 -9.63 6.56 -13.09
C SER A 59 -8.15 6.21 -13.11
N VAL A 60 -7.84 4.98 -13.50
CA VAL A 60 -6.46 4.56 -13.73
C VAL A 60 -5.82 5.39 -14.84
N ARG A 61 -6.59 5.70 -15.89
CA ARG A 61 -6.09 6.52 -17.00
C ARG A 61 -5.71 7.92 -16.52
N ALA A 62 -6.53 8.54 -15.69
CA ALA A 62 -6.25 9.86 -15.14
C ALA A 62 -4.98 9.84 -14.28
N LEU A 63 -4.82 8.79 -13.45
CA LEU A 63 -3.62 8.62 -12.65
C LEU A 63 -2.38 8.47 -13.52
N ALA A 64 -2.45 7.60 -14.54
CA ALA A 64 -1.32 7.36 -15.43
C ALA A 64 -0.87 8.66 -16.11
N LYS A 65 -1.82 9.46 -16.57
CA LYS A 65 -1.54 10.75 -17.18
C LYS A 65 -0.88 11.71 -16.20
N ALA A 66 -1.37 11.73 -14.96
CA ALA A 66 -0.84 12.64 -13.92
C ALA A 66 0.60 12.31 -13.54
N VAL A 67 0.95 11.02 -13.45
CA VAL A 67 2.30 10.61 -13.08
C VAL A 67 3.22 10.44 -14.29
N GLY A 68 2.69 10.59 -15.51
CA GLY A 68 3.51 10.56 -16.72
C GLY A 68 4.00 9.18 -17.12
N HIS A 69 3.25 8.13 -16.81
CA HIS A 69 3.60 6.76 -17.17
C HIS A 69 2.50 6.13 -18.03
N ASP A 70 2.87 5.06 -18.75
CA ASP A 70 1.93 4.32 -19.58
C ASP A 70 0.82 3.70 -18.73
N LYS A 71 -0.43 3.78 -19.23
CA LYS A 71 -1.59 3.27 -18.52
C LYS A 71 -1.45 1.77 -18.18
N GLY A 72 -0.93 0.96 -19.10
CA GLY A 72 -0.76 -0.47 -18.86
C GLY A 72 0.24 -0.75 -17.75
N VAL A 73 1.30 0.04 -17.70
CA VAL A 73 2.33 -0.07 -16.63
C VAL A 73 1.72 0.31 -15.29
N VAL A 74 1.02 1.44 -15.23
CA VAL A 74 0.38 1.91 -14.00
C VAL A 74 -0.68 0.92 -13.53
N SER A 75 -1.46 0.38 -14.46
CA SER A 75 -2.48 -0.63 -14.14
C SER A 75 -1.86 -1.86 -13.47
N ARG A 76 -0.75 -2.36 -14.00
CA ARG A 76 -0.05 -3.51 -13.40
C ARG A 76 0.55 -3.18 -12.03
N ASP A 77 1.11 -1.99 -11.88
CA ASP A 77 1.61 -1.55 -10.58
C ASP A 77 0.49 -1.47 -9.54
N LEU A 78 -0.66 -0.91 -9.92
CA LEU A 78 -1.80 -0.83 -9.02
C LEU A 78 -2.33 -2.21 -8.63
N GLN A 79 -2.36 -3.16 -9.58
CA GLN A 79 -2.78 -4.53 -9.27
C GLN A 79 -1.85 -5.17 -8.26
N ALA A 80 -0.54 -4.97 -8.40
CA ALA A 80 0.43 -5.49 -7.45
C ALA A 80 0.24 -4.83 -6.06
N LEU A 81 0.07 -3.51 -6.03
CA LEU A 81 -0.16 -2.79 -4.78
C LEU A 81 -1.49 -3.18 -4.12
N ALA A 82 -2.51 -3.48 -4.91
CA ALA A 82 -3.79 -3.94 -4.37
C ALA A 82 -3.67 -5.33 -3.74
N ARG A 83 -2.89 -6.22 -4.33
CA ARG A 83 -2.63 -7.55 -3.73
C ARG A 83 -1.91 -7.44 -2.40
N LEU A 84 -1.17 -6.36 -2.17
CA LEU A 84 -0.45 -6.11 -0.92
C LEU A 84 -1.28 -5.27 0.06
N ASP A 85 -2.53 -4.98 -0.27
CA ASP A 85 -3.44 -4.17 0.54
C ASP A 85 -3.00 -2.70 0.71
N VAL A 86 -2.15 -2.21 -0.17
CA VAL A 86 -1.66 -0.83 -0.13
C VAL A 86 -2.62 0.12 -0.82
N VAL A 87 -3.25 -0.34 -1.90
CA VAL A 87 -4.27 0.44 -2.61
C VAL A 87 -5.55 -0.37 -2.73
N GLU A 88 -6.64 0.34 -2.98
CA GLU A 88 -7.94 -0.24 -3.26
C GLU A 88 -8.56 0.50 -4.44
N TYR A 89 -9.65 -0.03 -4.96
CA TYR A 89 -10.41 0.62 -6.01
C TYR A 89 -11.78 1.00 -5.48
N VAL A 90 -12.19 2.21 -5.75
CA VAL A 90 -13.54 2.68 -5.41
C VAL A 90 -14.32 2.91 -6.70
N ASP A 91 -15.63 2.78 -6.60
CA ASP A 91 -16.50 3.02 -7.74
C ASP A 91 -16.79 4.51 -7.86
N ASP A 92 -16.36 5.13 -8.96
CA ASP A 92 -16.53 6.55 -9.20
C ASP A 92 -17.50 6.76 -10.39
N GLY A 93 -18.63 6.06 -10.35
CA GLY A 93 -19.70 6.22 -11.32
C GLY A 93 -19.46 5.53 -12.66
N ARG A 94 -18.41 5.88 -13.38
CA ARG A 94 -18.11 5.32 -14.70
C ARG A 94 -16.93 4.38 -14.73
N ALA A 95 -16.05 4.48 -13.76
CA ALA A 95 -14.82 3.70 -13.74
C ALA A 95 -14.42 3.43 -12.31
N LYS A 96 -13.55 2.44 -12.14
CA LYS A 96 -12.94 2.17 -10.84
C LYS A 96 -11.77 3.12 -10.67
N ALA A 97 -11.77 3.82 -9.56
CA ALA A 97 -10.75 4.80 -9.24
C ALA A 97 -9.82 4.26 -8.16
N PRO A 98 -8.49 4.39 -8.33
CA PRO A 98 -7.54 3.93 -7.32
C PRO A 98 -7.47 4.90 -6.14
N ARG A 99 -7.34 4.33 -4.94
CA ARG A 99 -7.19 5.08 -3.69
C ARG A 99 -6.22 4.35 -2.77
N LEU A 100 -5.59 5.07 -1.86
CA LEU A 100 -4.86 4.41 -0.79
C LEU A 100 -5.84 3.65 0.10
N ALA A 101 -5.49 2.41 0.44
CA ALA A 101 -6.34 1.59 1.32
C ALA A 101 -6.14 1.93 2.79
N HIS A 102 -5.02 2.56 3.13
CA HIS A 102 -4.68 2.97 4.48
C HIS A 102 -4.11 4.38 4.48
N ASP A 103 -4.21 5.07 5.60
CA ASP A 103 -3.67 6.42 5.72
C ASP A 103 -2.14 6.44 5.69
N HIS A 104 -1.51 5.37 6.18
CA HIS A 104 -0.06 5.28 6.26
C HIS A 104 0.41 3.88 5.91
N VAL A 105 1.61 3.79 5.39
CA VAL A 105 2.28 2.51 5.12
C VAL A 105 3.68 2.59 5.72
N ALA A 106 4.04 1.58 6.49
CA ALA A 106 5.35 1.48 7.12
C ALA A 106 5.92 0.08 6.93
N VAL A 107 7.18 -0.09 7.25
CA VAL A 107 7.87 -1.38 7.18
C VAL A 107 8.15 -1.86 8.59
N GLU A 108 8.03 -3.16 8.81
CA GLU A 108 8.36 -3.73 10.12
C GLU A 108 9.76 -3.32 10.56
N PRO A 109 9.94 -2.98 11.85
CA PRO A 109 11.27 -2.58 12.33
C PRO A 109 12.23 -3.75 12.34
N VAL A 110 13.51 -3.45 12.14
CA VAL A 110 14.57 -4.46 12.27
C VAL A 110 14.94 -4.54 13.75
N VAL A 111 14.62 -5.67 14.34
CA VAL A 111 14.86 -5.93 15.77
C VAL A 111 15.57 -7.25 15.96
#